data_075064ac2c1bd3ae1f4844589f8644b5
#
_entry.id   075064ac2c1bd3ae1f4844589f8644b5
#
_cell.length_a   1.000
_cell.length_b   1.000
_cell.length_c   1.000
_cell.angle_alpha   90.00
_cell.angle_beta   90.00
_cell.angle_gamma   90.00
#
_symmetry.space_group_name_H-M   'P 1'
#
loop_
_entity.id
_entity.type
_entity.pdbx_description
1 polymer ?
#
loop_
_entity_poly.entity_id
_entity_poly.type
_entity_poly.pdbx_seq_one_letter_code
_entity_poly.pdbx_strand_id
1 'polypeptide(L)'
;MTIQDEAFNWHFPVGSTADGREVVRITPVLAHWGYSGLRVLDLAAGEVELGDTGGDEMIVLPLTGSCGVDTDAGGADLAGRADVFSAVTDCAYVPRDTAYRISTEQGGRFALASARSDAEGLPFRHVKADEVRVEVRGAGASSRRVNDFGTPDVLEADRLIACEVFTPAGNWSSFPPHKHDTDRPGESVLEEIYYFEVADGPSGPGLAYQRVYGTPDRPADVLAEVRSGDVVIIPHGWHGPSMAVPGYDLYYLNVMAGPGRREWLTCDDPAHSWVREQWKNQSVDPRVTTWSIP
;
A
#
# COMPACT_ATOMS: atom_id res chain seq x y z
N MET A 1 -5.21 -14.52 38.32
CA MET A 1 -4.63 -15.06 37.10
C MET A 1 -5.12 -14.09 36.01
N THR A 2 -4.36 -13.01 35.82
CA THR A 2 -4.65 -11.96 34.83
C THR A 2 -4.39 -12.55 33.44
N ILE A 3 -5.42 -12.59 32.61
CA ILE A 3 -5.31 -12.85 31.19
C ILE A 3 -4.39 -11.73 30.68
N GLN A 4 -3.14 -12.05 30.33
CA GLN A 4 -2.32 -11.20 29.51
C GLN A 4 -3.05 -11.15 28.17
N ASP A 5 -3.50 -9.95 27.78
CA ASP A 5 -3.88 -9.66 26.41
C ASP A 5 -2.70 -10.14 25.54
N GLU A 6 -2.92 -11.21 24.77
CA GLU A 6 -1.96 -11.58 23.74
C GLU A 6 -1.82 -10.35 22.86
N ALA A 7 -0.63 -9.78 22.83
CA ALA A 7 -0.36 -8.58 22.05
C ALA A 7 -0.76 -8.86 20.61
N PHE A 8 -1.76 -8.13 20.11
CA PHE A 8 -2.25 -8.31 18.76
C PHE A 8 -1.07 -8.15 17.77
N ASN A 9 -0.88 -9.15 16.91
CA ASN A 9 0.23 -9.15 15.98
C ASN A 9 -0.06 -8.21 14.79
N TRP A 10 0.77 -7.22 14.59
CA TRP A 10 0.65 -6.28 13.47
C TRP A 10 1.46 -6.70 12.24
N HIS A 11 2.25 -7.75 12.34
CA HIS A 11 2.99 -8.35 11.23
C HIS A 11 2.36 -9.68 10.84
N PHE A 12 1.94 -9.80 9.61
CA PHE A 12 1.38 -11.00 9.00
C PHE A 12 2.36 -11.53 7.95
N PRO A 13 3.13 -12.58 8.26
CA PRO A 13 4.01 -13.21 7.29
C PRO A 13 3.24 -13.77 6.09
N VAL A 14 3.91 -13.89 4.96
CA VAL A 14 3.34 -14.47 3.73
C VAL A 14 2.63 -15.79 4.02
N GLY A 15 1.42 -15.94 3.47
CA GLY A 15 0.58 -17.11 3.64
C GLY A 15 -0.18 -17.19 4.97
N SER A 16 0.11 -16.35 5.98
CA SER A 16 -0.58 -16.40 7.28
C SER A 16 -2.06 -16.00 7.22
N THR A 17 -2.44 -15.23 6.20
CA THR A 17 -3.83 -14.79 5.97
C THR A 17 -4.41 -15.32 4.67
N ALA A 18 -3.74 -16.29 4.03
CA ALA A 18 -4.15 -16.85 2.75
C ALA A 18 -5.47 -17.64 2.84
N ASP A 19 -6.32 -17.49 1.83
CA ASP A 19 -7.56 -18.25 1.66
C ASP A 19 -7.80 -18.58 0.17
N GLY A 20 -7.47 -19.79 -0.22
CA GLY A 20 -7.56 -20.22 -1.62
C GLY A 20 -6.59 -19.44 -2.52
N ARG A 21 -7.14 -18.70 -3.51
CA ARG A 21 -6.39 -17.85 -4.44
C ARG A 21 -6.04 -16.46 -3.84
N GLU A 22 -6.62 -16.12 -2.71
CA GLU A 22 -6.22 -14.94 -1.94
C GLU A 22 -4.95 -15.25 -1.17
N VAL A 23 -3.82 -14.84 -1.69
CA VAL A 23 -2.52 -15.05 -1.02
C VAL A 23 -2.32 -14.10 0.17
N VAL A 24 -3.07 -13.00 0.17
CA VAL A 24 -3.21 -12.07 1.31
C VAL A 24 -4.69 -11.70 1.46
N ARG A 25 -5.16 -11.69 2.70
CA ARG A 25 -6.50 -11.23 3.06
C ARG A 25 -6.47 -10.48 4.39
N ILE A 26 -6.46 -9.16 4.33
CA ILE A 26 -6.60 -8.26 5.48
C ILE A 26 -8.00 -7.64 5.39
N THR A 27 -8.82 -7.87 6.40
CA THR A 27 -10.15 -7.28 6.51
C THR A 27 -10.22 -6.38 7.74
N PRO A 28 -11.17 -5.42 7.80
CA PRO A 28 -11.38 -4.63 9.00
C PRO A 28 -11.58 -5.48 10.28
N VAL A 29 -12.27 -6.61 10.15
CA VAL A 29 -12.49 -7.55 11.27
C VAL A 29 -11.18 -8.17 11.74
N LEU A 30 -10.34 -8.65 10.82
CA LEU A 30 -9.03 -9.25 11.15
C LEU A 30 -8.10 -8.21 11.78
N ALA A 31 -8.10 -7.01 11.27
CA ALA A 31 -7.21 -5.92 11.71
C ALA A 31 -7.74 -5.17 12.95
N HIS A 32 -8.94 -5.49 13.44
CA HIS A 32 -9.61 -4.82 14.57
C HIS A 32 -9.79 -3.32 14.39
N TRP A 33 -10.13 -2.89 13.17
CA TRP A 33 -10.39 -1.50 12.83
C TRP A 33 -11.67 -1.33 11.98
N GLY A 34 -11.93 -0.16 11.39
CA GLY A 34 -13.23 0.15 10.83
C GLY A 34 -13.31 0.24 9.31
N TYR A 35 -12.20 0.46 8.61
CA TYR A 35 -12.24 0.95 7.22
C TYR A 35 -11.39 0.16 6.24
N SER A 36 -10.06 0.11 6.43
CA SER A 36 -9.13 -0.38 5.41
C SER A 36 -9.14 -1.90 5.25
N GLY A 37 -9.05 -2.36 4.01
CA GLY A 37 -8.91 -3.77 3.66
C GLY A 37 -7.96 -3.98 2.47
N LEU A 38 -7.40 -5.18 2.37
CA LEU A 38 -6.55 -5.59 1.26
C LEU A 38 -6.72 -7.08 0.99
N ARG A 39 -6.98 -7.41 -0.26
CA ARG A 39 -6.86 -8.78 -0.79
C ARG A 39 -5.78 -8.76 -1.88
N VAL A 40 -4.95 -9.78 -1.93
CA VAL A 40 -4.06 -10.02 -3.07
C VAL A 40 -4.42 -11.35 -3.68
N LEU A 41 -4.86 -11.32 -4.93
CA LEU A 41 -5.22 -12.51 -5.70
C LEU A 41 -4.01 -13.01 -6.49
N ASP A 42 -3.81 -14.31 -6.52
CA ASP A 42 -2.91 -15.00 -7.46
C ASP A 42 -3.78 -15.81 -8.40
N LEU A 43 -3.91 -15.33 -9.65
CA LEU A 43 -4.76 -15.94 -10.66
C LEU A 43 -3.90 -16.64 -11.73
N ALA A 44 -4.21 -17.89 -11.99
CA ALA A 44 -3.61 -18.63 -13.11
C ALA A 44 -4.15 -18.12 -14.46
N ALA A 45 -3.46 -18.50 -15.54
CA ALA A 45 -3.89 -18.16 -16.89
C ALA A 45 -5.33 -18.65 -17.19
N GLY A 46 -6.16 -17.75 -17.69
CA GLY A 46 -7.58 -18.00 -17.99
C GLY A 46 -8.51 -17.98 -16.79
N GLU A 47 -8.02 -17.74 -15.60
CA GLU A 47 -8.87 -17.64 -14.40
C GLU A 47 -9.66 -16.34 -14.31
N VAL A 48 -10.75 -16.43 -13.57
CA VAL A 48 -11.70 -15.33 -13.32
C VAL A 48 -12.01 -15.27 -11.83
N GLU A 49 -11.97 -14.06 -11.28
CA GLU A 49 -12.52 -13.74 -9.98
C GLU A 49 -13.85 -13.01 -10.15
N LEU A 50 -14.87 -13.45 -9.43
CA LEU A 50 -16.19 -12.81 -9.37
C LEU A 50 -16.45 -12.34 -7.94
N GLY A 51 -16.96 -11.14 -7.78
CA GLY A 51 -17.30 -10.61 -6.48
C GLY A 51 -18.23 -9.42 -6.53
N ASP A 52 -18.46 -8.85 -5.38
CA ASP A 52 -19.23 -7.64 -5.17
C ASP A 52 -18.52 -6.78 -4.12
N THR A 53 -18.48 -5.48 -4.33
CA THR A 53 -17.82 -4.57 -3.38
C THR A 53 -18.64 -4.38 -2.11
N GLY A 54 -19.94 -4.64 -2.14
CA GLY A 54 -20.84 -4.40 -1.00
C GLY A 54 -20.70 -2.98 -0.48
N GLY A 55 -20.53 -2.82 0.81
CA GLY A 55 -20.36 -1.52 1.45
C GLY A 55 -18.97 -0.90 1.31
N ASP A 56 -18.08 -1.49 0.51
CA ASP A 56 -16.70 -1.00 0.32
C ASP A 56 -16.51 -0.40 -1.08
N GLU A 57 -15.65 0.58 -1.21
CA GLU A 57 -15.03 0.97 -2.48
C GLU A 57 -13.70 0.24 -2.66
N MET A 58 -13.25 0.05 -3.91
CA MET A 58 -12.11 -0.80 -4.19
C MET A 58 -11.25 -0.27 -5.34
N ILE A 59 -9.93 -0.44 -5.24
CA ILE A 59 -8.98 -0.26 -6.35
C ILE A 59 -8.39 -1.63 -6.69
N VAL A 60 -8.46 -2.00 -7.97
CA VAL A 60 -7.76 -3.16 -8.54
C VAL A 60 -6.45 -2.68 -9.14
N LEU A 61 -5.32 -3.16 -8.59
CA LEU A 61 -3.97 -2.79 -8.99
C LEU A 61 -3.17 -4.02 -9.42
N PRO A 62 -2.70 -4.12 -10.67
CA PRO A 62 -1.80 -5.19 -11.07
C PRO A 62 -0.45 -5.10 -10.34
N LEU A 63 -0.09 -6.13 -9.58
CA LEU A 63 1.27 -6.33 -9.06
C LEU A 63 2.14 -7.00 -10.12
N THR A 64 1.58 -8.00 -10.82
CA THR A 64 2.18 -8.64 -11.99
C THR A 64 1.08 -9.02 -12.97
N GLY A 65 1.39 -9.07 -14.27
CA GLY A 65 0.45 -9.46 -15.32
C GLY A 65 -0.53 -8.35 -15.69
N SER A 66 -1.52 -8.71 -16.50
CA SER A 66 -2.59 -7.85 -17.01
C SER A 66 -3.96 -8.47 -16.71
N CYS A 67 -5.01 -7.67 -16.59
CA CYS A 67 -6.37 -8.17 -16.39
C CYS A 67 -7.43 -7.25 -16.97
N GLY A 68 -8.57 -7.81 -17.35
CA GLY A 68 -9.81 -7.08 -17.56
C GLY A 68 -10.57 -6.94 -16.25
N VAL A 69 -11.12 -5.75 -15.99
CA VAL A 69 -12.04 -5.48 -14.88
C VAL A 69 -13.36 -5.03 -15.50
N ASP A 70 -14.40 -5.83 -15.34
CA ASP A 70 -15.75 -5.59 -15.85
C ASP A 70 -16.71 -5.38 -14.68
N THR A 71 -17.60 -4.40 -14.78
CA THR A 71 -18.68 -4.11 -13.84
C THR A 71 -19.91 -3.63 -14.61
N ASP A 72 -21.06 -3.55 -13.97
CA ASP A 72 -22.26 -2.94 -14.53
C ASP A 72 -22.16 -1.40 -14.63
N ALA A 73 -21.20 -0.79 -13.89
CA ALA A 73 -20.91 0.64 -13.91
C ALA A 73 -19.82 1.04 -14.94
N GLY A 74 -19.17 0.07 -15.57
CA GLY A 74 -18.06 0.30 -16.53
C GLY A 74 -17.05 -0.83 -16.52
N GLY A 75 -16.00 -0.70 -17.35
CA GLY A 75 -14.93 -1.68 -17.43
C GLY A 75 -13.65 -1.11 -18.02
N ALA A 76 -12.54 -1.81 -17.82
CA ALA A 76 -11.24 -1.49 -18.37
C ALA A 76 -10.36 -2.73 -18.54
N ASP A 77 -9.56 -2.73 -19.58
CA ASP A 77 -8.42 -3.65 -19.71
C ASP A 77 -7.20 -2.96 -19.09
N LEU A 78 -6.70 -3.51 -17.99
CA LEU A 78 -5.49 -3.03 -17.33
C LEU A 78 -4.28 -3.66 -18.01
N ALA A 79 -3.40 -2.81 -18.55
CA ALA A 79 -2.17 -3.22 -19.21
C ALA A 79 -1.22 -3.94 -18.25
N GLY A 80 -1.22 -3.50 -17.01
CA GLY A 80 -0.41 -4.08 -15.95
C GLY A 80 1.09 -3.94 -16.18
N ARG A 81 1.87 -4.87 -15.61
CA ARG A 81 3.34 -4.83 -15.64
C ARG A 81 3.94 -6.21 -15.41
N ALA A 82 5.23 -6.38 -15.76
CA ALA A 82 5.93 -7.65 -15.54
C ALA A 82 6.08 -7.95 -14.04
N ASP A 83 6.44 -6.93 -13.25
CA ASP A 83 6.55 -6.95 -11.79
C ASP A 83 6.48 -5.53 -11.22
N VAL A 84 6.43 -5.41 -9.89
CA VAL A 84 6.33 -4.12 -9.19
C VAL A 84 7.58 -3.25 -9.32
N PHE A 85 8.72 -3.81 -9.76
CA PHE A 85 9.98 -3.11 -9.96
C PHE A 85 10.19 -2.66 -11.41
N SER A 86 9.35 -3.10 -12.35
CA SER A 86 9.55 -2.88 -13.79
C SER A 86 8.98 -1.55 -14.30
N ALA A 87 7.79 -1.16 -13.84
CA ALA A 87 7.09 0.02 -14.36
C ALA A 87 6.01 0.55 -13.40
N VAL A 88 5.58 1.80 -13.64
CA VAL A 88 4.29 2.32 -13.16
C VAL A 88 3.18 1.56 -13.88
N THR A 89 2.09 1.23 -13.20
CA THR A 89 0.94 0.54 -13.78
C THR A 89 -0.33 1.38 -13.71
N ASP A 90 -1.27 1.04 -14.54
CA ASP A 90 -2.65 1.50 -14.46
C ASP A 90 -3.44 0.74 -13.39
N CYS A 91 -4.60 1.26 -12.99
CA CYS A 91 -5.50 0.62 -12.05
C CYS A 91 -6.97 0.97 -12.34
N ALA A 92 -7.88 0.19 -11.76
CA ALA A 92 -9.32 0.44 -11.85
C ALA A 92 -9.92 0.70 -10.46
N TYR A 93 -10.66 1.79 -10.33
CA TYR A 93 -11.52 2.05 -9.17
C TYR A 93 -12.92 1.50 -9.42
N VAL A 94 -13.41 0.73 -8.48
CA VAL A 94 -14.74 0.15 -8.47
C VAL A 94 -15.51 0.72 -7.27
N PRO A 95 -16.64 1.42 -7.49
CA PRO A 95 -17.41 2.00 -6.39
C PRO A 95 -18.09 0.93 -5.53
N ARG A 96 -18.65 1.33 -4.40
CA ARG A 96 -19.44 0.44 -3.54
C ARG A 96 -20.69 -0.11 -4.26
N ASP A 97 -21.26 -1.16 -3.70
CA ASP A 97 -22.49 -1.82 -4.19
C ASP A 97 -22.42 -2.23 -5.67
N THR A 98 -21.23 -2.68 -6.11
CA THR A 98 -20.94 -2.98 -7.51
C THR A 98 -20.44 -4.41 -7.67
N ALA A 99 -21.15 -5.20 -8.48
CA ALA A 99 -20.67 -6.51 -8.90
C ALA A 99 -19.50 -6.35 -9.89
N TYR A 100 -18.44 -7.14 -9.70
CA TYR A 100 -17.27 -7.08 -10.55
C TYR A 100 -16.80 -8.46 -11.04
N ARG A 101 -16.12 -8.44 -12.17
CA ARG A 101 -15.43 -9.56 -12.75
C ARG A 101 -14.01 -9.15 -13.09
N ILE A 102 -13.02 -9.83 -12.51
CA ILE A 102 -11.60 -9.67 -12.84
C ILE A 102 -11.18 -10.93 -13.61
N SER A 103 -10.63 -10.75 -14.81
CA SER A 103 -10.20 -11.87 -15.67
C SER A 103 -8.80 -11.63 -16.21
N THR A 104 -8.00 -12.69 -16.30
CA THR A 104 -6.65 -12.63 -16.90
C THR A 104 -6.44 -13.75 -17.88
N GLU A 105 -5.83 -13.45 -19.03
CA GLU A 105 -5.50 -14.45 -20.03
C GLU A 105 -4.20 -15.19 -19.70
N GLN A 106 -3.24 -14.51 -19.10
CA GLN A 106 -1.88 -15.04 -18.89
C GLN A 106 -1.56 -15.34 -17.41
N GLY A 107 -2.48 -14.98 -16.52
CA GLY A 107 -2.25 -15.03 -15.08
C GLY A 107 -1.59 -13.78 -14.53
N GLY A 108 -1.50 -13.70 -13.21
CA GLY A 108 -0.87 -12.59 -12.52
C GLY A 108 -1.33 -12.42 -11.08
N ARG A 109 -0.70 -11.49 -10.37
CA ARG A 109 -1.11 -11.09 -9.03
C ARG A 109 -1.74 -9.71 -9.07
N PHE A 110 -2.86 -9.59 -8.38
CA PHE A 110 -3.68 -8.37 -8.39
C PHE A 110 -4.03 -7.99 -6.96
N ALA A 111 -3.66 -6.78 -6.56
CA ALA A 111 -4.06 -6.23 -5.27
C ALA A 111 -5.44 -5.57 -5.40
N LEU A 112 -6.34 -5.90 -4.49
CA LEU A 112 -7.67 -5.33 -4.33
C LEU A 112 -7.64 -4.53 -3.02
N ALA A 113 -7.22 -3.27 -3.11
CA ALA A 113 -7.22 -2.34 -1.99
C ALA A 113 -8.64 -1.82 -1.77
N SER A 114 -9.18 -1.92 -0.57
CA SER A 114 -10.56 -1.53 -0.29
C SER A 114 -10.70 -0.65 0.94
N ALA A 115 -11.79 0.08 0.98
CA ALA A 115 -12.17 0.84 2.16
C ALA A 115 -13.69 0.89 2.28
N ARG A 116 -14.21 0.85 3.52
CA ARG A 116 -15.60 1.11 3.79
C ARG A 116 -15.99 2.50 3.29
N SER A 117 -17.08 2.56 2.53
CA SER A 117 -17.57 3.79 1.91
C SER A 117 -19.04 4.03 2.27
N ASP A 118 -19.37 5.31 2.52
CA ASP A 118 -20.74 5.77 2.69
C ASP A 118 -21.25 6.57 1.47
N ALA A 119 -20.37 6.91 0.52
CA ALA A 119 -20.72 7.67 -0.67
C ALA A 119 -21.44 6.78 -1.69
N GLU A 120 -22.53 7.30 -2.25
CA GLU A 120 -23.29 6.67 -3.33
C GLU A 120 -23.00 7.37 -4.66
N GLY A 121 -23.07 6.61 -5.76
CA GLY A 121 -23.03 7.15 -7.12
C GLY A 121 -21.65 7.61 -7.62
N LEU A 122 -20.56 7.23 -6.96
CA LEU A 122 -19.23 7.43 -7.54
C LEU A 122 -19.09 6.55 -8.79
N PRO A 123 -18.46 7.06 -9.88
CA PRO A 123 -18.31 6.30 -11.12
C PRO A 123 -17.17 5.30 -11.07
N PHE A 124 -17.28 4.23 -11.85
CA PHE A 124 -16.09 3.42 -12.21
C PHE A 124 -15.02 4.32 -12.87
N ARG A 125 -13.76 4.11 -12.55
CA ARG A 125 -12.66 4.91 -13.09
C ARG A 125 -11.46 4.03 -13.46
N HIS A 126 -11.01 4.11 -14.70
CA HIS A 126 -9.70 3.61 -15.12
C HIS A 126 -8.68 4.74 -14.95
N VAL A 127 -7.73 4.60 -14.05
CA VAL A 127 -6.58 5.48 -13.90
C VAL A 127 -5.44 4.90 -14.75
N LYS A 128 -5.09 5.57 -15.83
CA LYS A 128 -4.02 5.12 -16.73
C LYS A 128 -2.65 5.36 -16.11
N ALA A 129 -1.64 4.60 -16.56
CA ALA A 129 -0.28 4.71 -16.02
C ALA A 129 0.32 6.12 -16.18
N ASP A 130 -0.04 6.85 -17.23
CA ASP A 130 0.39 8.25 -17.49
C ASP A 130 -0.38 9.29 -16.67
N GLU A 131 -1.49 8.90 -16.03
CA GLU A 131 -2.25 9.73 -15.08
C GLU A 131 -1.73 9.57 -13.64
N VAL A 132 -0.96 8.53 -13.35
CA VAL A 132 -0.37 8.29 -12.02
C VAL A 132 0.67 9.38 -11.74
N ARG A 133 0.49 10.09 -10.62
CA ARG A 133 1.45 11.09 -10.18
C ARG A 133 2.68 10.43 -9.59
N VAL A 134 3.84 10.65 -10.20
CA VAL A 134 5.12 10.12 -9.70
C VAL A 134 5.86 11.20 -8.95
N GLU A 135 6.13 10.96 -7.67
CA GLU A 135 6.90 11.84 -6.80
C GLU A 135 8.20 11.19 -6.37
N VAL A 136 9.25 12.01 -6.25
CA VAL A 136 10.47 11.65 -5.54
C VAL A 136 10.45 12.33 -4.17
N ARG A 137 10.51 11.53 -3.11
CA ARG A 137 10.54 12.02 -1.72
C ARG A 137 11.87 11.71 -1.07
N GLY A 138 12.33 12.64 -0.20
CA GLY A 138 13.62 12.53 0.51
C GLY A 138 14.83 12.84 -0.36
N ALA A 139 16.00 12.71 0.22
CA ALA A 139 17.30 12.86 -0.44
C ALA A 139 18.33 11.93 0.20
N GLY A 140 19.49 11.72 -0.47
CA GLY A 140 20.50 10.78 -0.03
C GLY A 140 19.90 9.39 0.17
N ALA A 141 20.28 8.74 1.25
CA ALA A 141 19.76 7.42 1.63
C ALA A 141 18.26 7.39 2.01
N SER A 142 17.58 8.56 2.08
CA SER A 142 16.13 8.63 2.27
C SER A 142 15.36 8.80 0.97
N SER A 143 16.02 8.77 -0.18
CA SER A 143 15.37 8.89 -1.49
C SER A 143 14.51 7.68 -1.78
N ARG A 144 13.23 7.91 -2.09
CA ARG A 144 12.29 6.91 -2.58
C ARG A 144 11.38 7.53 -3.63
N ARG A 145 10.79 6.69 -4.46
CA ARG A 145 9.76 7.08 -5.40
C ARG A 145 8.40 6.67 -4.87
N VAL A 146 7.42 7.54 -5.02
CA VAL A 146 6.02 7.30 -4.69
C VAL A 146 5.20 7.44 -5.96
N ASN A 147 4.39 6.44 -6.27
CA ASN A 147 3.43 6.47 -7.35
C ASN A 147 2.04 6.65 -6.74
N ASP A 148 1.51 7.84 -6.85
CA ASP A 148 0.21 8.23 -6.30
C ASP A 148 -0.88 7.93 -7.36
N PHE A 149 -1.49 6.75 -7.30
CA PHE A 149 -2.57 6.36 -8.21
C PHE A 149 -3.96 6.48 -7.57
N GLY A 150 -4.06 6.42 -6.25
CA GLY A 150 -5.29 6.45 -5.46
C GLY A 150 -5.34 7.58 -4.43
N THR A 151 -4.55 8.64 -4.61
CA THR A 151 -4.57 9.84 -3.74
C THR A 151 -5.66 10.82 -4.16
N PRO A 152 -6.09 11.75 -3.28
CA PRO A 152 -7.15 12.72 -3.58
C PRO A 152 -6.91 13.56 -4.84
N ASP A 153 -5.66 13.82 -5.20
CA ASP A 153 -5.30 14.63 -6.36
C ASP A 153 -5.43 13.86 -7.70
N VAL A 154 -5.48 12.54 -7.66
CA VAL A 154 -5.48 11.67 -8.85
C VAL A 154 -6.81 10.99 -9.06
N LEU A 155 -7.44 10.53 -7.98
CA LEU A 155 -8.66 9.71 -8.02
C LEU A 155 -9.73 10.30 -7.09
N GLU A 156 -10.94 10.45 -7.58
CA GLU A 156 -12.11 10.70 -6.76
C GLU A 156 -12.57 9.39 -6.11
N ALA A 157 -12.61 9.35 -4.78
CA ALA A 157 -13.07 8.25 -3.95
C ALA A 157 -13.60 8.81 -2.63
N ASP A 158 -14.30 8.00 -1.85
CA ASP A 158 -14.87 8.47 -0.57
C ASP A 158 -13.82 8.53 0.55
N ARG A 159 -13.17 7.39 0.83
CA ARG A 159 -12.25 7.24 1.96
C ARG A 159 -10.91 6.61 1.58
N LEU A 160 -10.93 5.77 0.54
CA LEU A 160 -9.76 5.00 0.13
C LEU A 160 -8.64 5.91 -0.40
N ILE A 161 -7.46 5.80 0.20
CA ILE A 161 -6.22 6.37 -0.29
C ILE A 161 -5.26 5.21 -0.53
N ALA A 162 -4.64 5.17 -1.70
CA ALA A 162 -3.62 4.17 -1.99
C ALA A 162 -2.47 4.76 -2.81
N CYS A 163 -1.28 4.30 -2.53
CA CYS A 163 -0.08 4.60 -3.28
C CYS A 163 0.92 3.47 -3.19
N GLU A 164 1.87 3.42 -4.07
CA GLU A 164 2.99 2.49 -4.01
C GLU A 164 4.31 3.22 -3.86
N VAL A 165 5.24 2.61 -3.13
CA VAL A 165 6.55 3.19 -2.85
C VAL A 165 7.63 2.23 -3.27
N PHE A 166 8.57 2.75 -4.07
CA PHE A 166 9.81 2.07 -4.43
C PHE A 166 10.99 2.68 -3.66
N THR A 167 11.75 1.83 -3.00
CA THR A 167 12.91 2.20 -2.19
C THR A 167 14.13 1.44 -2.70
N PRO A 168 15.11 2.11 -3.31
CA PRO A 168 16.33 1.45 -3.78
C PRO A 168 17.09 0.76 -2.65
N ALA A 169 17.79 -0.32 -2.99
CA ALA A 169 18.64 -1.08 -2.10
C ALA A 169 19.56 -0.18 -1.23
N GLY A 170 19.53 -0.38 0.08
CA GLY A 170 20.29 0.41 1.05
C GLY A 170 19.64 1.73 1.46
N ASN A 171 18.52 2.14 0.82
CA ASN A 171 17.80 3.35 1.19
C ASN A 171 16.72 3.06 2.25
N TRP A 172 16.29 4.13 2.92
CA TRP A 172 15.30 4.11 3.99
C TRP A 172 14.12 5.00 3.62
N SER A 173 12.96 4.42 3.40
CA SER A 173 11.71 5.14 3.15
C SER A 173 10.85 5.25 4.41
N SER A 174 9.72 5.94 4.31
CA SER A 174 8.92 6.33 5.50
C SER A 174 9.77 6.94 6.62
N PHE A 175 10.83 7.65 6.24
CA PHE A 175 11.74 8.32 7.16
C PHE A 175 11.79 9.83 6.85
N PRO A 176 11.72 10.72 7.86
CA PRO A 176 11.58 10.42 9.30
C PRO A 176 10.28 9.66 9.61
N PRO A 177 10.24 8.91 10.74
CA PRO A 177 9.02 8.27 11.19
C PRO A 177 7.90 9.29 11.34
N HIS A 178 6.69 8.90 10.96
CA HIS A 178 5.53 9.78 11.02
C HIS A 178 4.30 9.01 11.48
N LYS A 179 3.23 9.74 11.79
CA LYS A 179 1.95 9.14 12.17
C LYS A 179 0.78 9.96 11.61
N HIS A 180 -0.38 9.32 11.57
CA HIS A 180 -1.66 9.91 11.21
C HIS A 180 -2.76 9.16 11.99
N ASP A 181 -2.80 9.36 13.29
CA ASP A 181 -3.69 8.66 14.21
C ASP A 181 -4.47 9.59 15.15
N THR A 182 -4.39 10.89 14.91
CA THR A 182 -5.00 11.91 15.75
C THR A 182 -5.71 12.95 14.88
N ASP A 183 -7.01 13.19 15.15
CA ASP A 183 -7.77 14.24 14.48
C ASP A 183 -7.36 15.60 15.03
N ARG A 184 -6.51 16.31 14.28
CA ARG A 184 -6.05 17.67 14.63
C ARG A 184 -5.54 18.41 13.38
N PRO A 185 -5.39 19.74 13.43
CA PRO A 185 -4.78 20.50 12.34
C PRO A 185 -3.41 19.92 11.92
N GLY A 186 -3.28 19.54 10.66
CA GLY A 186 -2.05 18.97 10.10
C GLY A 186 -1.85 17.46 10.30
N GLU A 187 -2.83 16.77 10.86
CA GLU A 187 -2.81 15.30 10.99
C GLU A 187 -4.22 14.72 10.80
N SER A 188 -4.36 13.70 9.96
CA SER A 188 -5.61 12.94 9.79
C SER A 188 -5.57 11.64 10.59
N VAL A 189 -6.75 11.00 10.75
CA VAL A 189 -6.85 9.66 11.34
C VAL A 189 -7.03 8.67 10.22
N LEU A 190 -6.01 7.85 9.98
CA LEU A 190 -6.02 6.80 8.95
C LEU A 190 -5.48 5.50 9.53
N GLU A 191 -6.19 4.41 9.28
CA GLU A 191 -5.67 3.05 9.37
C GLU A 191 -4.81 2.80 8.15
N GLU A 192 -3.69 2.09 8.26
CA GLU A 192 -2.79 1.87 7.14
C GLU A 192 -2.31 0.43 7.05
N ILE A 193 -2.28 -0.09 5.83
CA ILE A 193 -1.73 -1.40 5.47
C ILE A 193 -0.47 -1.18 4.64
N TYR A 194 0.62 -1.84 5.00
CA TYR A 194 1.82 -2.01 4.19
C TYR A 194 1.85 -3.44 3.67
N TYR A 195 1.76 -3.64 2.36
CA TYR A 195 2.05 -4.91 1.69
C TYR A 195 3.39 -4.82 1.01
N PHE A 196 4.27 -5.79 1.23
CA PHE A 196 5.66 -5.74 0.79
C PHE A 196 5.97 -6.68 -0.37
N GLU A 197 6.85 -6.21 -1.27
CA GLU A 197 7.61 -7.02 -2.21
C GLU A 197 9.09 -6.62 -2.10
N VAL A 198 9.96 -7.60 -2.08
CA VAL A 198 11.42 -7.40 -1.99
C VAL A 198 12.07 -8.08 -3.16
N ALA A 199 12.92 -7.36 -3.89
CA ALA A 199 13.61 -7.93 -5.04
C ALA A 199 14.49 -9.12 -4.63
N ASP A 200 14.54 -10.14 -5.47
CA ASP A 200 15.40 -11.30 -5.24
C ASP A 200 16.88 -10.92 -5.36
N GLY A 201 17.68 -11.57 -4.55
CA GLY A 201 19.14 -11.52 -4.68
C GLY A 201 19.69 -12.67 -5.53
N PRO A 202 21.01 -12.69 -5.76
CA PRO A 202 21.65 -13.73 -6.58
C PRO A 202 21.45 -15.16 -6.05
N SER A 203 21.10 -15.31 -4.79
CA SER A 203 21.02 -16.62 -4.10
C SER A 203 19.63 -16.94 -3.55
N GLY A 204 18.63 -16.11 -3.84
CA GLY A 204 17.26 -16.35 -3.38
C GLY A 204 16.54 -15.07 -2.91
N PRO A 205 15.40 -15.22 -2.25
CA PRO A 205 14.53 -14.13 -1.85
C PRO A 205 15.22 -13.08 -1.00
N GLY A 206 14.92 -11.81 -1.30
CA GLY A 206 15.38 -10.66 -0.53
C GLY A 206 14.67 -10.52 0.83
N LEU A 207 15.15 -9.56 1.61
CA LEU A 207 14.56 -9.16 2.89
C LEU A 207 14.67 -7.66 3.09
N ALA A 208 13.77 -7.11 3.89
CA ALA A 208 13.75 -5.71 4.31
C ALA A 208 13.27 -5.61 5.75
N TYR A 209 13.19 -4.42 6.31
CA TYR A 209 12.70 -4.22 7.67
C TYR A 209 11.68 -3.10 7.74
N GLN A 210 10.69 -3.28 8.62
CA GLN A 210 9.67 -2.27 8.94
C GLN A 210 9.65 -1.98 10.42
N ARG A 211 9.63 -0.70 10.79
CA ARG A 211 9.50 -0.23 12.16
C ARG A 211 8.13 0.43 12.39
N VAL A 212 7.45 0.05 13.48
CA VAL A 212 6.30 0.76 14.04
C VAL A 212 6.47 0.84 15.55
N TYR A 213 6.19 2.01 16.14
CA TYR A 213 6.26 2.17 17.60
C TYR A 213 5.22 3.16 18.10
N GLY A 214 4.72 2.89 19.28
CA GLY A 214 3.65 3.67 19.88
C GLY A 214 4.12 4.91 20.65
N THR A 215 3.15 5.54 21.27
CA THR A 215 3.34 6.58 22.28
C THR A 215 3.18 5.98 23.68
N PRO A 216 3.57 6.70 24.76
CA PRO A 216 3.37 6.20 26.11
C PRO A 216 1.90 5.83 26.44
N ASP A 217 0.95 6.57 25.85
CA ASP A 217 -0.49 6.36 26.07
C ASP A 217 -1.08 5.26 25.16
N ARG A 218 -0.44 4.98 24.05
CA ARG A 218 -0.84 3.95 23.06
C ARG A 218 0.41 3.17 22.64
N PRO A 219 0.85 2.22 23.49
CA PRO A 219 2.08 1.47 23.24
C PRO A 219 1.97 0.56 22.00
N ALA A 220 3.04 0.50 21.24
CA ALA A 220 3.28 -0.42 20.14
C ALA A 220 4.78 -0.62 19.99
N ASP A 221 5.20 -1.81 19.57
CA ASP A 221 6.61 -2.12 19.36
C ASP A 221 6.75 -3.22 18.32
N VAL A 222 6.90 -2.83 17.05
CA VAL A 222 7.08 -3.74 15.92
C VAL A 222 8.41 -3.41 15.23
N LEU A 223 9.31 -4.36 15.18
CA LEU A 223 10.48 -4.37 14.30
C LEU A 223 10.45 -5.69 13.54
N ALA A 224 9.85 -5.67 12.36
CA ALA A 224 9.65 -6.84 11.54
C ALA A 224 10.73 -6.96 10.46
N GLU A 225 11.34 -8.14 10.31
CA GLU A 225 11.92 -8.54 9.04
C GLU A 225 10.77 -8.88 8.10
N VAL A 226 10.72 -8.24 6.92
CA VAL A 226 9.66 -8.42 5.95
C VAL A 226 10.20 -8.97 4.63
N ARG A 227 9.36 -9.74 3.94
CA ARG A 227 9.64 -10.41 2.65
C ARG A 227 8.48 -10.18 1.71
N SER A 228 8.63 -10.58 0.45
CA SER A 228 7.54 -10.53 -0.52
C SER A 228 6.32 -11.29 -0.04
N GLY A 229 5.17 -10.63 -0.06
CA GLY A 229 3.89 -11.17 0.41
C GLY A 229 3.59 -10.90 1.91
N ASP A 230 4.54 -10.35 2.67
CA ASP A 230 4.29 -9.96 4.06
C ASP A 230 3.43 -8.69 4.13
N VAL A 231 2.70 -8.57 5.24
CA VAL A 231 1.90 -7.38 5.56
C VAL A 231 2.23 -6.89 6.95
N VAL A 232 2.36 -5.56 7.09
CA VAL A 232 2.35 -4.89 8.39
C VAL A 232 1.18 -3.92 8.42
N ILE A 233 0.34 -4.03 9.44
CA ILE A 233 -0.77 -3.10 9.66
C ILE A 233 -0.39 -2.06 10.70
N ILE A 234 -0.94 -0.85 10.55
CA ILE A 234 -0.64 0.29 11.40
C ILE A 234 -1.97 0.91 11.87
N PRO A 235 -2.53 0.42 12.98
CA PRO A 235 -3.74 0.99 13.55
C PRO A 235 -3.48 2.33 14.24
N HIS A 236 -2.25 2.59 14.66
CA HIS A 236 -1.81 3.83 15.29
C HIS A 236 -0.28 3.86 15.48
N GLY A 237 0.24 5.02 15.87
CA GLY A 237 1.64 5.19 16.26
C GLY A 237 2.55 5.63 15.13
N TRP A 238 3.79 5.90 15.50
CA TRP A 238 4.86 6.26 14.60
C TRP A 238 5.26 5.07 13.75
N HIS A 239 5.29 5.24 12.44
CA HIS A 239 5.73 4.22 11.51
C HIS A 239 6.79 4.73 10.54
N GLY A 240 7.65 3.81 10.16
CA GLY A 240 8.94 4.07 9.53
C GLY A 240 10.10 4.02 10.53
N PRO A 241 11.31 3.79 10.02
CA PRO A 241 11.61 3.57 8.61
C PRO A 241 11.12 2.21 8.06
N SER A 242 10.90 2.19 6.73
CA SER A 242 10.93 0.99 5.91
C SER A 242 12.33 0.92 5.30
N MET A 243 13.09 -0.12 5.64
CA MET A 243 14.52 -0.18 5.34
C MET A 243 14.81 -1.23 4.26
N ALA A 244 15.18 -0.78 3.06
CA ALA A 244 15.70 -1.66 2.04
C ALA A 244 17.12 -2.12 2.41
N VAL A 245 17.32 -3.43 2.56
CA VAL A 245 18.65 -3.98 2.86
C VAL A 245 19.57 -3.78 1.67
N PRO A 246 20.88 -3.48 1.86
CA PRO A 246 21.83 -3.38 0.77
C PRO A 246 21.80 -4.61 -0.14
N GLY A 247 21.55 -4.38 -1.45
CA GLY A 247 21.45 -5.43 -2.46
C GLY A 247 20.02 -5.83 -2.83
N TYR A 248 19.00 -5.37 -2.08
CA TYR A 248 17.60 -5.70 -2.34
C TYR A 248 16.75 -4.43 -2.45
N ASP A 249 16.17 -4.17 -3.61
CA ASP A 249 15.17 -3.12 -3.75
C ASP A 249 13.90 -3.50 -3.01
N LEU A 250 13.25 -2.51 -2.42
CA LEU A 250 12.03 -2.68 -1.65
C LEU A 250 10.87 -1.95 -2.32
N TYR A 251 9.77 -2.65 -2.49
CA TYR A 251 8.46 -2.10 -2.85
C TYR A 251 7.50 -2.31 -1.69
N TYR A 252 6.60 -1.36 -1.48
CA TYR A 252 5.39 -1.58 -0.70
C TYR A 252 4.20 -0.82 -1.25
N LEU A 253 3.04 -1.45 -1.13
CA LEU A 253 1.73 -0.85 -1.38
C LEU A 253 1.18 -0.34 -0.05
N ASN A 254 0.83 0.94 0.00
CA ASN A 254 0.09 1.53 1.10
C ASN A 254 -1.40 1.58 0.78
N VAL A 255 -2.22 1.12 1.71
CA VAL A 255 -3.68 1.23 1.66
C VAL A 255 -4.14 1.90 2.93
N MET A 256 -4.81 3.04 2.80
CA MET A 256 -5.22 3.87 3.92
C MET A 256 -6.69 4.25 3.81
N ALA A 257 -7.36 4.29 4.95
CA ALA A 257 -8.70 4.88 5.08
C ALA A 257 -8.96 5.25 6.54
N GLY A 258 -9.97 6.08 6.79
CA GLY A 258 -10.31 6.46 8.15
C GLY A 258 -11.66 7.16 8.26
N PRO A 259 -12.07 7.53 9.49
CA PRO A 259 -13.39 8.11 9.76
C PRO A 259 -13.55 9.55 9.28
N GLY A 260 -12.43 10.25 9.06
CA GLY A 260 -12.41 11.66 8.72
C GLY A 260 -12.53 11.93 7.22
N ARG A 261 -12.13 13.15 6.83
CA ARG A 261 -11.98 13.51 5.42
C ARG A 261 -10.90 12.68 4.77
N ARG A 262 -11.06 12.42 3.48
CA ARG A 262 -10.06 11.77 2.65
C ARG A 262 -8.87 12.71 2.39
N GLU A 263 -8.02 12.86 3.41
CA GLU A 263 -6.83 13.71 3.40
C GLU A 263 -5.65 12.93 3.99
N TRP A 264 -4.50 12.96 3.32
CA TRP A 264 -3.29 12.29 3.80
C TRP A 264 -2.37 13.33 4.47
N LEU A 265 -2.69 13.64 5.73
CA LEU A 265 -1.93 14.58 6.56
C LEU A 265 -1.18 13.81 7.64
N THR A 266 0.13 13.98 7.67
CA THR A 266 1.03 13.25 8.57
C THR A 266 1.81 14.20 9.47
N CYS A 267 2.07 13.75 10.70
CA CYS A 267 2.94 14.43 11.67
C CYS A 267 4.23 13.63 11.80
N ASP A 268 5.38 14.28 11.62
CA ASP A 268 6.69 13.65 11.87
C ASP A 268 6.96 13.47 13.37
N ASP A 269 7.67 12.40 13.73
CA ASP A 269 8.22 12.26 15.07
C ASP A 269 9.18 13.42 15.35
N PRO A 270 8.91 14.23 16.38
CA PRO A 270 9.76 15.38 16.72
C PRO A 270 11.22 15.03 16.97
N ALA A 271 11.50 13.80 17.43
CA ALA A 271 12.87 13.35 17.69
C ALA A 271 13.68 13.17 16.38
N HIS A 272 12.99 12.99 15.25
CA HIS A 272 13.63 12.66 13.96
C HIS A 272 13.30 13.67 12.83
N SER A 273 12.40 14.61 13.03
CA SER A 273 11.94 15.59 12.03
C SER A 273 13.07 16.45 11.45
N TRP A 274 14.15 16.66 12.21
CA TRP A 274 15.35 17.41 11.79
C TRP A 274 16.01 16.84 10.51
N VAL A 275 15.78 15.57 10.18
CA VAL A 275 16.32 14.93 8.97
C VAL A 275 15.87 15.65 7.70
N ARG A 276 14.63 16.20 7.68
CA ARG A 276 14.12 16.94 6.51
C ARG A 276 14.97 18.17 6.17
N GLU A 277 15.57 18.82 7.16
CA GLU A 277 16.48 19.94 6.93
C GLU A 277 17.80 19.50 6.26
N GLN A 278 18.27 18.29 6.54
CA GLN A 278 19.45 17.74 5.91
C GLN A 278 19.26 17.44 4.43
N TRP A 279 18.05 17.08 4.00
CA TRP A 279 17.74 16.81 2.59
C TRP A 279 18.03 18.00 1.68
N LYS A 280 17.92 19.23 2.18
CA LYS A 280 18.22 20.46 1.42
C LYS A 280 19.66 20.51 0.88
N ASN A 281 20.58 19.77 1.52
CA ASN A 281 21.99 19.74 1.18
C ASN A 281 22.45 18.38 0.60
N GLN A 282 21.51 17.51 0.26
CA GLN A 282 21.78 16.20 -0.29
C GLN A 282 21.17 16.05 -1.68
N SER A 283 21.85 15.34 -2.56
CA SER A 283 21.30 14.96 -3.86
C SER A 283 20.30 13.82 -3.70
N VAL A 284 19.30 13.81 -4.56
CA VAL A 284 18.39 12.66 -4.72
C VAL A 284 19.19 11.48 -5.28
N ASP A 285 18.89 10.28 -4.82
CA ASP A 285 19.47 9.05 -5.38
C ASP A 285 18.98 8.89 -6.84
N PRO A 286 19.87 8.80 -7.83
CA PRO A 286 19.50 8.73 -9.24
C PRO A 286 18.65 7.48 -9.58
N ARG A 287 18.73 6.41 -8.79
CA ARG A 287 17.95 5.19 -9.02
C ARG A 287 16.44 5.40 -8.92
N VAL A 288 15.98 6.43 -8.18
CA VAL A 288 14.55 6.74 -8.09
C VAL A 288 14.02 7.54 -9.29
N THR A 289 14.91 8.05 -10.16
CA THR A 289 14.54 8.87 -11.32
C THR A 289 14.64 8.15 -12.66
N THR A 290 15.23 6.95 -12.70
CA THR A 290 15.58 6.24 -13.94
C THR A 290 14.49 5.30 -14.47
N TRP A 291 13.33 5.21 -13.83
CA TRP A 291 12.25 4.34 -14.26
C TRP A 291 11.48 4.94 -15.42
N SER A 292 11.31 4.15 -16.47
CA SER A 292 10.50 4.51 -17.61
C SER A 292 9.01 4.49 -17.22
N ILE A 293 8.30 5.57 -17.54
CA ILE A 293 6.85 5.49 -17.77
C ILE A 293 6.70 4.75 -19.09
N PRO A 294 5.85 3.73 -19.19
CA PRO A 294 5.65 2.99 -20.44
C PRO A 294 5.19 3.90 -21.57
#